data_13b007efce6a5e0839fbe399704fcdb6
#
_entry.id   13b007efce6a5e0839fbe399704fcdb6
#
_cell.length_a   1.000
_cell.length_b   1.000
_cell.length_c   1.000
_cell.angle_alpha   90.00
_cell.angle_beta   90.00
_cell.angle_gamma   90.00
#
_symmetry.space_group_name_H-M   'P 1'
#
loop_
_entity.id
_entity.type
_entity.pdbx_description
1 polymer ?
#
loop_
_entity_poly.entity_id
_entity_poly.type
_entity_poly.pdbx_seq_one_letter_code
_entity_poly.pdbx_strand_id
1 'polypeptide(L)'
;ENIRPRNTIEISIEVDEGKSATIQKIDIIGNEVFASEDLLDGFELSEGSLFSFLSNDNQYSREKLQGDIESLESFYLDRGYLKFSIESSQISLSRDKKSIFISFNIFEGDEYKISTVNVIGDLPFDENAYLPITSSQEGQIYSQGQITAIEEYFKNILGNQGYAFAEVTGIPVTNDDDKTVELTYNILPGNRTYTRKILFTGNEITQDYVLRREMRQFEGAWTSDDNIEAGRIRLERLGFFKEVAVETIPVPSTDDQIDVLYSVDEESTGSIGGNVGYSDFGLQLGFNLQEQNFMGTGNTLSLGINKNIYSEMYNFSFMDPYATVDGVSVGYNLYFRETDYGEYNVANYLTNSAGLGVQYSYPISDT
;
A
#
# COMPACT_ATOMS: atom_id res chain seq x y z
N GLU A 1 13.17 -37.96 -17.21
CA GLU A 1 12.73 -38.46 -15.90
C GLU A 1 13.87 -39.29 -15.29
N ASN A 2 14.55 -38.78 -14.28
CA ASN A 2 15.66 -39.50 -13.63
C ASN A 2 15.20 -39.96 -12.23
N ILE A 3 15.13 -41.27 -12.04
CA ILE A 3 14.78 -41.89 -10.76
C ILE A 3 16.01 -41.85 -9.84
N ARG A 4 15.96 -41.11 -8.74
CA ARG A 4 17.03 -41.08 -7.74
C ARG A 4 16.79 -42.10 -6.63
N PRO A 5 17.86 -42.54 -5.89
CA PRO A 5 17.71 -43.40 -4.72
C PRO A 5 16.80 -42.70 -3.68
N ARG A 6 15.91 -43.45 -3.04
CA ARG A 6 14.87 -43.01 -2.06
C ARG A 6 13.53 -42.63 -2.70
N ASN A 7 13.16 -43.21 -3.85
CA ASN A 7 11.84 -43.01 -4.47
C ASN A 7 11.51 -41.51 -4.82
N THR A 8 12.53 -40.70 -5.08
CA THR A 8 12.38 -39.32 -5.56
C THR A 8 12.51 -39.28 -7.07
N ILE A 9 11.61 -38.57 -7.74
CA ILE A 9 11.63 -38.34 -9.19
C ILE A 9 12.09 -36.91 -9.42
N GLU A 10 13.10 -36.70 -10.22
CA GLU A 10 13.49 -35.40 -10.74
C GLU A 10 12.81 -35.18 -12.09
N ILE A 11 11.96 -34.15 -12.18
CA ILE A 11 11.34 -33.73 -13.42
C ILE A 11 12.09 -32.50 -13.89
N SER A 12 12.81 -32.57 -14.98
CA SER A 12 13.40 -31.42 -15.65
C SER A 12 12.47 -31.01 -16.80
N ILE A 13 11.98 -29.79 -16.74
CA ILE A 13 11.19 -29.18 -17.81
C ILE A 13 12.11 -28.17 -18.50
N GLU A 14 12.48 -28.45 -19.73
CA GLU A 14 13.23 -27.52 -20.57
C GLU A 14 12.22 -26.72 -21.38
N VAL A 15 12.16 -25.42 -21.15
CA VAL A 15 11.26 -24.48 -21.82
C VAL A 15 12.10 -23.64 -22.78
N ASP A 16 11.84 -23.73 -24.06
CA ASP A 16 12.36 -22.79 -25.05
C ASP A 16 11.29 -21.70 -25.29
N GLU A 17 11.46 -20.55 -24.69
CA GLU A 17 10.54 -19.44 -24.82
C GLU A 17 10.58 -18.74 -26.19
N GLY A 18 11.54 -19.11 -27.02
CA GLY A 18 11.71 -18.50 -28.35
C GLY A 18 12.14 -17.02 -28.26
N LYS A 19 11.97 -16.29 -29.37
CA LYS A 19 12.16 -14.85 -29.40
C LYS A 19 10.82 -14.18 -29.15
N SER A 20 10.71 -13.32 -28.14
CA SER A 20 9.53 -12.51 -27.88
C SER A 20 9.27 -11.57 -29.08
N ALA A 21 8.04 -11.55 -29.57
CA ALA A 21 7.62 -10.57 -30.57
C ALA A 21 7.32 -9.24 -29.86
N THR A 22 7.70 -8.14 -30.51
CA THR A 22 7.50 -6.78 -29.97
C THR A 22 6.30 -6.10 -30.63
N ILE A 23 5.61 -5.27 -29.89
CA ILE A 23 4.51 -4.47 -30.39
C ILE A 23 5.08 -3.39 -31.32
N GLN A 24 4.64 -3.43 -32.56
CA GLN A 24 5.05 -2.48 -33.61
C GLN A 24 4.06 -1.34 -33.74
N LYS A 25 2.77 -1.63 -33.54
CA LYS A 25 1.70 -0.63 -33.67
C LYS A 25 0.46 -1.02 -32.88
N ILE A 26 -0.19 -0.01 -32.30
CA ILE A 26 -1.50 -0.10 -31.66
C ILE A 26 -2.42 0.88 -32.37
N ASP A 27 -3.42 0.39 -33.06
CA ASP A 27 -4.41 1.19 -33.79
C ASP A 27 -5.76 1.19 -33.06
N ILE A 28 -6.34 2.37 -32.87
CA ILE A 28 -7.72 2.56 -32.39
C ILE A 28 -8.52 3.09 -33.56
N ILE A 29 -9.61 2.42 -33.90
CA ILE A 29 -10.47 2.75 -35.03
C ILE A 29 -11.87 3.04 -34.52
N GLY A 30 -12.48 4.14 -34.99
CA GLY A 30 -13.80 4.60 -34.55
C GLY A 30 -13.76 5.69 -33.49
N ASN A 31 -12.57 6.15 -33.11
CA ASN A 31 -12.39 7.30 -32.22
C ASN A 31 -12.53 8.62 -33.03
N GLU A 32 -13.69 9.26 -32.89
CA GLU A 32 -14.00 10.53 -33.55
C GLU A 32 -13.84 11.73 -32.60
N VAL A 33 -14.04 11.52 -31.29
CA VAL A 33 -14.04 12.57 -30.26
C VAL A 33 -12.66 12.78 -29.67
N PHE A 34 -11.94 11.70 -29.36
CA PHE A 34 -10.63 11.78 -28.71
C PHE A 34 -9.52 11.34 -29.68
N ALA A 35 -8.37 12.00 -29.59
CA ALA A 35 -7.22 11.60 -30.39
C ALA A 35 -6.65 10.26 -29.90
N SER A 36 -6.15 9.43 -30.82
CA SER A 36 -5.56 8.14 -30.47
C SER A 36 -4.39 8.28 -29.50
N GLU A 37 -3.65 9.38 -29.55
CA GLU A 37 -2.54 9.66 -28.63
C GLU A 37 -3.04 9.78 -27.17
N ASP A 38 -4.17 10.48 -26.94
CA ASP A 38 -4.75 10.67 -25.61
C ASP A 38 -5.28 9.34 -25.03
N LEU A 39 -5.78 8.46 -25.93
CA LEU A 39 -6.31 7.16 -25.54
C LEU A 39 -5.19 6.16 -25.19
N LEU A 40 -4.06 6.25 -25.88
CA LEU A 40 -2.91 5.38 -25.69
C LEU A 40 -2.01 5.80 -24.50
N ASP A 41 -2.13 7.03 -24.03
CA ASP A 41 -1.33 7.55 -22.90
C ASP A 41 -1.56 6.75 -21.59
N GLY A 42 -2.74 6.14 -21.44
CA GLY A 42 -3.09 5.30 -20.31
C GLY A 42 -2.70 3.83 -20.43
N PHE A 43 -2.06 3.41 -21.54
CA PHE A 43 -1.77 2.01 -21.80
C PHE A 43 -0.44 1.58 -21.19
N GLU A 44 -0.40 0.35 -20.64
CA GLU A 44 0.84 -0.31 -20.24
C GLU A 44 1.62 -0.87 -21.43
N LEU A 45 0.91 -1.25 -22.49
CA LEU A 45 1.50 -1.69 -23.74
C LEU A 45 1.87 -0.47 -24.59
N SER A 46 3.10 -0.39 -25.04
CA SER A 46 3.57 0.70 -25.88
C SER A 46 4.17 0.23 -27.20
N GLU A 47 4.09 1.10 -28.22
CA GLU A 47 4.82 0.90 -29.47
C GLU A 47 6.33 0.98 -29.21
N GLY A 48 7.11 0.14 -29.90
CA GLY A 48 8.56 0.10 -29.75
C GLY A 48 9.22 1.46 -30.03
N SER A 49 9.80 2.08 -29.03
CA SER A 49 10.61 3.30 -29.14
C SER A 49 12.10 2.98 -29.20
N LEU A 50 12.94 3.97 -29.53
CA LEU A 50 14.40 3.84 -29.53
C LEU A 50 15.00 3.47 -28.15
N PHE A 51 14.24 3.66 -27.07
CA PHE A 51 14.64 3.37 -25.69
C PHE A 51 13.93 2.17 -25.07
N SER A 52 13.06 1.47 -25.81
CA SER A 52 12.29 0.32 -25.31
C SER A 52 13.16 -0.90 -24.92
N PHE A 53 14.48 -0.86 -25.20
CA PHE A 53 15.41 -1.88 -24.69
C PHE A 53 15.70 -1.77 -23.18
N LEU A 54 15.28 -0.67 -22.54
CA LEU A 54 15.42 -0.44 -21.10
C LEU A 54 14.11 -0.75 -20.32
N SER A 55 12.97 -0.73 -21.03
CA SER A 55 11.66 -1.08 -20.48
C SER A 55 11.10 -2.26 -21.28
N ASN A 56 10.40 -3.20 -20.63
CA ASN A 56 9.75 -4.32 -21.32
C ASN A 56 8.32 -3.98 -21.79
N ASP A 57 8.01 -2.70 -21.98
CA ASP A 57 6.65 -2.20 -22.25
C ASP A 57 6.18 -2.56 -23.66
N ASN A 58 7.11 -2.82 -24.59
CA ASN A 58 6.83 -3.26 -25.94
C ASN A 58 6.67 -4.78 -26.10
N GLN A 59 6.74 -5.55 -25.01
CA GLN A 59 6.48 -6.98 -25.05
C GLN A 59 5.00 -7.25 -24.82
N TYR A 60 4.40 -8.02 -25.72
CA TYR A 60 3.01 -8.40 -25.57
C TYR A 60 2.80 -9.29 -24.35
N SER A 61 1.85 -8.93 -23.50
CA SER A 61 1.28 -9.74 -22.44
C SER A 61 -0.25 -9.67 -22.54
N ARG A 62 -0.89 -10.80 -22.29
CA ARG A 62 -2.36 -10.87 -22.32
C ARG A 62 -2.96 -10.09 -21.14
N GLU A 63 -2.29 -10.13 -20.01
CA GLU A 63 -2.68 -9.43 -18.78
C GLU A 63 -2.62 -7.91 -18.99
N LYS A 64 -1.53 -7.40 -19.58
CA LYS A 64 -1.40 -5.99 -19.93
C LYS A 64 -2.46 -5.54 -20.94
N LEU A 65 -2.71 -6.34 -21.98
CA LEU A 65 -3.76 -6.05 -22.95
C LEU A 65 -5.14 -5.96 -22.29
N GLN A 66 -5.43 -6.84 -21.35
CA GLN A 66 -6.70 -6.78 -20.60
C GLN A 66 -6.78 -5.51 -19.73
N GLY A 67 -5.69 -5.12 -19.08
CA GLY A 67 -5.59 -3.87 -18.33
C GLY A 67 -5.77 -2.64 -19.22
N ASP A 68 -5.19 -2.64 -20.43
CA ASP A 68 -5.34 -1.56 -21.41
C ASP A 68 -6.78 -1.45 -21.93
N ILE A 69 -7.46 -2.57 -22.13
CA ILE A 69 -8.89 -2.61 -22.46
C ILE A 69 -9.72 -1.95 -21.34
N GLU A 70 -9.50 -2.33 -20.10
CA GLU A 70 -10.18 -1.77 -18.93
C GLU A 70 -9.86 -0.28 -18.75
N SER A 71 -8.62 0.13 -19.02
CA SER A 71 -8.21 1.54 -19.02
C SER A 71 -8.95 2.36 -20.09
N LEU A 72 -9.08 1.80 -21.29
CA LEU A 72 -9.80 2.44 -22.38
C LEU A 72 -11.31 2.58 -22.07
N GLU A 73 -11.93 1.53 -21.51
CA GLU A 73 -13.32 1.58 -21.05
C GLU A 73 -13.52 2.64 -19.96
N SER A 74 -12.64 2.64 -18.95
CA SER A 74 -12.68 3.63 -17.87
C SER A 74 -12.51 5.05 -18.37
N PHE A 75 -11.61 5.27 -19.35
CA PHE A 75 -11.38 6.59 -19.95
C PHE A 75 -12.67 7.20 -20.53
N TYR A 76 -13.45 6.40 -21.26
CA TYR A 76 -14.71 6.84 -21.86
C TYR A 76 -15.82 6.96 -20.83
N LEU A 77 -15.98 5.99 -19.93
CA LEU A 77 -16.98 6.00 -18.87
C LEU A 77 -16.80 7.21 -17.93
N ASP A 78 -15.56 7.62 -17.68
CA ASP A 78 -15.28 8.79 -16.83
C ASP A 78 -15.56 10.13 -17.52
N ARG A 79 -15.80 10.11 -18.83
CA ARG A 79 -16.10 11.29 -19.64
C ARG A 79 -17.53 11.31 -20.19
N GLY A 80 -18.39 10.46 -19.62
CA GLY A 80 -19.82 10.46 -19.92
C GLY A 80 -20.25 9.51 -21.03
N TYR A 81 -19.36 8.75 -21.62
CA TYR A 81 -19.68 7.86 -22.75
C TYR A 81 -20.15 6.48 -22.26
N LEU A 82 -21.34 6.43 -21.65
CA LEU A 82 -21.87 5.19 -21.03
C LEU A 82 -22.11 4.05 -22.00
N LYS A 83 -22.30 4.37 -23.28
CA LYS A 83 -22.53 3.38 -24.34
C LYS A 83 -21.28 3.04 -25.12
N PHE A 84 -20.13 3.48 -24.62
CA PHE A 84 -18.86 3.06 -25.16
C PHE A 84 -18.77 1.53 -25.20
N SER A 85 -18.25 1.00 -26.28
CA SER A 85 -17.98 -0.43 -26.39
C SER A 85 -16.82 -0.71 -27.34
N ILE A 86 -16.05 -1.74 -27.01
CA ILE A 86 -15.02 -2.28 -27.90
C ILE A 86 -15.71 -3.39 -28.72
N GLU A 87 -16.02 -3.07 -29.99
CA GLU A 87 -16.71 -4.01 -30.88
C GLU A 87 -15.82 -5.22 -31.25
N SER A 88 -14.53 -4.97 -31.42
CA SER A 88 -13.56 -6.05 -31.65
C SER A 88 -12.14 -5.62 -31.28
N SER A 89 -11.35 -6.59 -30.80
CA SER A 89 -9.91 -6.48 -30.64
C SER A 89 -9.22 -7.51 -31.51
N GLN A 90 -8.28 -7.10 -32.34
CA GLN A 90 -7.54 -7.97 -33.25
C GLN A 90 -6.05 -7.89 -32.96
N ILE A 91 -5.42 -9.05 -32.82
CA ILE A 91 -3.97 -9.17 -32.65
C ILE A 91 -3.43 -9.94 -33.84
N SER A 92 -2.53 -9.34 -34.57
CA SER A 92 -1.89 -9.98 -35.72
C SER A 92 -0.37 -10.03 -35.54
N LEU A 93 0.18 -11.19 -35.91
CA LEU A 93 1.63 -11.47 -35.89
C LEU A 93 2.19 -11.39 -37.31
N SER A 94 3.30 -10.67 -37.46
CA SER A 94 4.00 -10.60 -38.74
C SER A 94 4.47 -12.01 -39.21
N ARG A 95 4.71 -12.16 -40.52
CA ARG A 95 5.16 -13.46 -41.11
C ARG A 95 6.48 -13.94 -40.52
N ASP A 96 7.37 -13.04 -40.13
CA ASP A 96 8.68 -13.34 -39.51
C ASP A 96 8.58 -13.56 -38.00
N LYS A 97 7.37 -13.46 -37.43
CA LYS A 97 7.06 -13.67 -36.03
C LYS A 97 7.80 -12.71 -35.06
N LYS A 98 8.18 -11.52 -35.53
CA LYS A 98 8.91 -10.53 -34.70
C LYS A 98 8.09 -9.34 -34.29
N SER A 99 7.02 -9.05 -35.03
CA SER A 99 6.20 -7.85 -34.84
C SER A 99 4.75 -8.20 -34.57
N ILE A 100 4.17 -7.57 -33.57
CA ILE A 100 2.75 -7.65 -33.22
C ILE A 100 2.07 -6.34 -33.57
N PHE A 101 0.89 -6.44 -34.14
CA PHE A 101 -0.01 -5.33 -34.43
C PHE A 101 -1.30 -5.57 -33.68
N ILE A 102 -1.75 -4.58 -32.91
CA ILE A 102 -2.98 -4.61 -32.13
C ILE A 102 -3.93 -3.59 -32.76
N SER A 103 -5.18 -3.94 -32.94
CA SER A 103 -6.20 -3.03 -33.46
C SER A 103 -7.48 -3.18 -32.65
N PHE A 104 -7.95 -2.07 -32.12
CA PHE A 104 -9.24 -1.97 -31.42
C PHE A 104 -10.24 -1.26 -32.34
N ASN A 105 -11.38 -1.88 -32.60
CA ASN A 105 -12.52 -1.22 -33.23
C ASN A 105 -13.51 -0.85 -32.14
N ILE A 106 -13.76 0.44 -31.97
CA ILE A 106 -14.57 0.99 -30.88
C ILE A 106 -15.81 1.72 -31.40
N PHE A 107 -16.81 1.75 -30.55
CA PHE A 107 -17.97 2.63 -30.69
C PHE A 107 -18.01 3.56 -29.47
N GLU A 108 -17.90 4.87 -29.68
CA GLU A 108 -17.82 5.86 -28.60
C GLU A 108 -19.18 6.12 -27.95
N GLY A 109 -20.25 6.16 -28.74
CA GLY A 109 -21.58 6.56 -28.29
C GLY A 109 -21.71 8.08 -28.09
N ASP A 110 -22.68 8.49 -27.28
CA ASP A 110 -22.94 9.87 -26.92
C ASP A 110 -22.47 10.19 -25.50
N GLU A 111 -22.18 11.48 -25.23
CA GLU A 111 -21.91 12.01 -23.89
C GLU A 111 -23.21 12.17 -23.10
N TYR A 112 -23.25 11.62 -21.88
CA TYR A 112 -24.39 11.71 -20.96
C TYR A 112 -24.08 12.61 -19.77
N LYS A 113 -25.12 13.35 -19.30
CA LYS A 113 -25.08 14.16 -18.09
C LYS A 113 -26.04 13.63 -17.05
N ILE A 114 -25.67 13.76 -15.78
CA ILE A 114 -26.52 13.34 -14.67
C ILE A 114 -27.69 14.34 -14.55
N SER A 115 -28.93 13.84 -14.66
CA SER A 115 -30.15 14.67 -14.53
C SER A 115 -30.59 14.76 -13.07
N THR A 116 -30.64 13.64 -12.38
CA THR A 116 -31.09 13.53 -10.99
C THR A 116 -30.29 12.45 -10.27
N VAL A 117 -30.12 12.65 -8.96
CA VAL A 117 -29.48 11.68 -8.09
C VAL A 117 -30.41 11.31 -6.96
N ASN A 118 -30.73 10.04 -6.88
CA ASN A 118 -31.58 9.46 -5.83
C ASN A 118 -30.74 8.58 -4.89
N VAL A 119 -31.13 8.55 -3.63
CA VAL A 119 -30.58 7.59 -2.65
C VAL A 119 -31.74 6.80 -2.06
N ILE A 120 -31.64 5.48 -2.13
CA ILE A 120 -32.63 4.55 -1.61
C ILE A 120 -31.98 3.53 -0.67
N GLY A 121 -32.76 3.03 0.27
CA GLY A 121 -32.31 2.01 1.22
C GLY A 121 -32.63 2.37 2.66
N ASP A 122 -32.20 1.52 3.59
CA ASP A 122 -32.40 1.73 5.04
C ASP A 122 -31.19 2.45 5.62
N LEU A 123 -31.23 3.80 5.57
CA LEU A 123 -30.11 4.64 5.95
C LEU A 123 -30.07 4.86 7.47
N PRO A 124 -28.98 4.50 8.15
CA PRO A 124 -28.81 4.73 9.58
C PRO A 124 -28.43 6.18 9.95
N PHE A 125 -28.40 7.10 8.98
CA PHE A 125 -28.03 8.50 9.14
C PHE A 125 -28.99 9.44 8.42
N ASP A 126 -29.00 10.73 8.83
CA ASP A 126 -29.90 11.77 8.34
C ASP A 126 -29.57 12.12 6.86
N GLU A 127 -30.61 12.45 6.08
CA GLU A 127 -30.47 12.94 4.70
C GLU A 127 -29.51 14.11 4.55
N ASN A 128 -29.44 14.98 5.54
CA ASN A 128 -28.50 16.12 5.54
C ASN A 128 -27.02 15.69 5.45
N ALA A 129 -26.70 14.44 5.78
CA ALA A 129 -25.33 13.94 5.71
C ALA A 129 -24.88 13.66 4.27
N TYR A 130 -25.79 13.29 3.37
CA TYR A 130 -25.44 12.89 2.00
C TYR A 130 -25.98 13.83 0.90
N LEU A 131 -27.07 14.58 1.16
CA LEU A 131 -27.64 15.51 0.18
C LEU A 131 -26.63 16.47 -0.48
N PRO A 132 -25.66 17.06 0.25
CA PRO A 132 -24.69 17.94 -0.40
C PRO A 132 -23.80 17.24 -1.41
N ILE A 133 -23.49 15.95 -1.17
CA ILE A 133 -22.60 15.15 -2.02
C ILE A 133 -23.36 14.70 -3.27
N THR A 134 -24.58 14.19 -3.10
CA THR A 134 -25.39 13.70 -4.21
C THR A 134 -25.87 14.83 -5.09
N SER A 135 -26.38 15.93 -4.51
CA SER A 135 -26.85 17.10 -5.28
C SER A 135 -25.74 17.81 -6.07
N SER A 136 -24.49 17.69 -5.63
CA SER A 136 -23.36 18.27 -6.37
C SER A 136 -23.10 17.59 -7.71
N GLN A 137 -23.60 16.37 -7.92
CA GLN A 137 -23.44 15.62 -9.16
C GLN A 137 -24.47 15.99 -10.23
N GLU A 138 -25.61 16.56 -9.86
CA GLU A 138 -26.67 16.93 -10.81
C GLU A 138 -26.17 17.98 -11.80
N GLY A 139 -26.41 17.74 -13.08
CA GLY A 139 -25.96 18.57 -14.19
C GLY A 139 -24.52 18.35 -14.62
N GLN A 140 -23.75 17.51 -13.91
CA GLN A 140 -22.38 17.18 -14.31
C GLN A 140 -22.36 16.08 -15.38
N ILE A 141 -21.25 15.98 -16.08
CA ILE A 141 -20.98 14.85 -16.98
C ILE A 141 -20.88 13.60 -16.13
N TYR A 142 -21.47 12.51 -16.59
CA TYR A 142 -21.35 11.20 -15.92
C TYR A 142 -19.88 10.78 -15.84
N SER A 143 -19.48 10.25 -14.70
CA SER A 143 -18.17 9.65 -14.48
C SER A 143 -18.30 8.42 -13.58
N GLN A 144 -17.91 7.27 -14.10
CA GLN A 144 -17.93 6.01 -13.35
C GLN A 144 -17.02 6.09 -12.13
N GLY A 145 -15.82 6.67 -12.27
CA GLY A 145 -14.87 6.82 -11.17
C GLY A 145 -15.41 7.70 -10.04
N GLN A 146 -16.16 8.78 -10.37
CA GLN A 146 -16.82 9.58 -9.33
C GLN A 146 -17.92 8.80 -8.60
N ILE A 147 -18.69 7.99 -9.32
CA ILE A 147 -19.73 7.15 -8.72
C ILE A 147 -19.10 6.14 -7.77
N THR A 148 -18.07 5.42 -8.22
CA THR A 148 -17.32 4.47 -7.39
C THR A 148 -16.72 5.15 -6.16
N ALA A 149 -16.17 6.34 -6.29
CA ALA A 149 -15.64 7.11 -5.15
C ALA A 149 -16.73 7.45 -4.11
N ILE A 150 -17.94 7.75 -4.56
CA ILE A 150 -19.08 8.01 -3.66
C ILE A 150 -19.61 6.72 -3.04
N GLU A 151 -19.65 5.62 -3.79
CA GLU A 151 -19.97 4.30 -3.22
C GLU A 151 -19.02 3.93 -2.08
N GLU A 152 -17.71 4.09 -2.29
CA GLU A 152 -16.69 3.85 -1.27
C GLU A 152 -16.81 4.83 -0.09
N TYR A 153 -17.13 6.09 -0.34
CA TYR A 153 -17.39 7.06 0.71
C TYR A 153 -18.56 6.64 1.62
N PHE A 154 -19.68 6.18 1.03
CA PHE A 154 -20.81 5.66 1.81
C PHE A 154 -20.45 4.39 2.57
N LYS A 155 -19.74 3.45 1.93
CA LYS A 155 -19.26 2.23 2.60
C LYS A 155 -18.38 2.56 3.80
N ASN A 156 -17.47 3.52 3.65
CA ASN A 156 -16.58 3.96 4.72
C ASN A 156 -17.34 4.56 5.91
N ILE A 157 -18.31 5.46 5.65
CA ILE A 157 -19.16 6.01 6.71
C ILE A 157 -19.92 4.91 7.44
N LEU A 158 -20.46 3.94 6.71
CA LEU A 158 -21.20 2.84 7.27
C LEU A 158 -20.28 1.89 8.05
N GLY A 159 -19.12 1.54 7.50
CA GLY A 159 -18.11 0.72 8.14
C GLY A 159 -17.64 1.31 9.48
N ASN A 160 -17.46 2.63 9.53
CA ASN A 160 -17.11 3.34 10.76
C ASN A 160 -18.23 3.38 11.81
N GLN A 161 -19.46 3.10 11.40
CA GLN A 161 -20.60 2.96 12.30
C GLN A 161 -20.91 1.49 12.68
N GLY A 162 -20.08 0.55 12.23
CA GLY A 162 -20.21 -0.86 12.53
C GLY A 162 -20.86 -1.70 11.43
N TYR A 163 -21.21 -1.13 10.29
CA TYR A 163 -21.79 -1.87 9.17
C TYR A 163 -20.70 -2.38 8.22
N ALA A 164 -19.89 -3.32 8.68
CA ALA A 164 -18.72 -3.81 7.96
C ALA A 164 -19.03 -4.50 6.61
N PHE A 165 -20.28 -4.91 6.40
CA PHE A 165 -20.72 -5.58 5.17
C PHE A 165 -21.74 -4.75 4.40
N ALA A 166 -21.71 -3.43 4.54
CA ALA A 166 -22.57 -2.55 3.80
C ALA A 166 -22.31 -2.65 2.28
N GLU A 167 -23.38 -2.83 1.53
CA GLU A 167 -23.35 -2.79 0.08
C GLU A 167 -23.91 -1.45 -0.41
N VAL A 168 -23.16 -0.78 -1.26
CA VAL A 168 -23.57 0.46 -1.92
C VAL A 168 -23.33 0.29 -3.40
N THR A 169 -24.38 0.55 -4.20
CA THR A 169 -24.31 0.40 -5.66
C THR A 169 -24.99 1.58 -6.33
N GLY A 170 -24.26 2.30 -7.18
CA GLY A 170 -24.81 3.34 -8.06
C GLY A 170 -25.37 2.73 -9.34
N ILE A 171 -26.65 2.90 -9.57
CA ILE A 171 -27.38 2.35 -10.71
C ILE A 171 -27.73 3.49 -11.67
N PRO A 172 -27.04 3.59 -12.83
CA PRO A 172 -27.39 4.57 -13.85
C PRO A 172 -28.54 4.07 -14.73
N VAL A 173 -29.50 4.92 -14.99
CA VAL A 173 -30.57 4.70 -15.96
C VAL A 173 -30.51 5.79 -17.02
N THR A 174 -30.23 5.40 -18.28
CA THR A 174 -30.04 6.35 -19.38
C THR A 174 -31.36 6.77 -20.01
N ASN A 175 -31.49 8.07 -20.34
CA ASN A 175 -32.49 8.61 -21.26
C ASN A 175 -31.77 9.01 -22.54
N ASP A 176 -32.03 8.27 -23.63
CA ASP A 176 -31.33 8.45 -24.90
C ASP A 176 -31.80 9.69 -25.69
N ASP A 177 -33.05 10.12 -25.46
CA ASP A 177 -33.60 11.26 -26.15
C ASP A 177 -32.95 12.58 -25.69
N ASP A 178 -32.73 12.71 -24.38
CA ASP A 178 -32.16 13.90 -23.74
C ASP A 178 -30.65 13.77 -23.45
N LYS A 179 -30.06 12.58 -23.68
CA LYS A 179 -28.66 12.27 -23.33
C LYS A 179 -28.38 12.50 -21.84
N THR A 180 -29.28 12.05 -21.00
CA THR A 180 -29.20 12.19 -19.56
C THR A 180 -29.22 10.85 -18.86
N VAL A 181 -28.75 10.86 -17.61
CA VAL A 181 -28.72 9.70 -16.70
C VAL A 181 -29.42 10.06 -15.41
N GLU A 182 -30.37 9.25 -15.00
CA GLU A 182 -30.85 9.21 -13.64
C GLU A 182 -30.00 8.23 -12.83
N LEU A 183 -29.34 8.71 -11.79
CA LEU A 183 -28.45 7.92 -10.95
C LEU A 183 -29.14 7.59 -9.63
N THR A 184 -29.19 6.32 -9.26
CA THR A 184 -29.77 5.88 -7.99
C THR A 184 -28.71 5.12 -7.17
N TYR A 185 -28.32 5.65 -6.02
CA TYR A 185 -27.51 4.92 -5.05
C TYR A 185 -28.42 4.04 -4.20
N ASN A 186 -28.25 2.74 -4.34
CA ASN A 186 -28.92 1.74 -3.50
C ASN A 186 -27.99 1.35 -2.35
N ILE A 187 -28.42 1.62 -1.12
CA ILE A 187 -27.62 1.40 0.10
C ILE A 187 -28.29 0.31 0.94
N LEU A 188 -27.56 -0.77 1.14
CA LEU A 188 -27.95 -1.90 1.98
C LEU A 188 -26.94 -2.04 3.14
N PRO A 189 -27.22 -1.44 4.31
CA PRO A 189 -26.26 -1.44 5.43
C PRO A 189 -25.98 -2.84 5.98
N GLY A 190 -26.96 -3.73 5.93
CA GLY A 190 -26.86 -5.01 6.62
C GLY A 190 -26.96 -4.89 8.14
N ASN A 191 -26.42 -5.88 8.85
CA ASN A 191 -26.39 -5.89 10.31
C ASN A 191 -25.15 -5.14 10.83
N ARG A 192 -25.28 -4.49 11.97
CA ARG A 192 -24.14 -3.94 12.70
C ARG A 192 -23.28 -5.06 13.26
N THR A 193 -21.97 -4.94 13.14
CA THR A 193 -21.00 -5.96 13.52
C THR A 193 -20.12 -5.54 14.69
N TYR A 194 -19.78 -6.54 15.53
CA TYR A 194 -18.79 -6.41 16.59
C TYR A 194 -17.50 -7.12 16.21
N THR A 195 -16.37 -6.54 16.54
CA THR A 195 -15.09 -7.22 16.45
C THR A 195 -14.99 -8.22 17.59
N ARG A 196 -15.07 -9.53 17.27
CA ARG A 196 -14.95 -10.59 18.28
C ARG A 196 -13.54 -10.77 18.76
N LYS A 197 -12.59 -10.89 17.82
CA LYS A 197 -11.16 -11.10 18.09
C LYS A 197 -10.29 -10.36 17.10
N ILE A 198 -9.14 -9.94 17.58
CA ILE A 198 -8.04 -9.44 16.75
C ILE A 198 -6.93 -10.48 16.78
N LEU A 199 -6.61 -11.01 15.62
CA LEU A 199 -5.66 -12.10 15.41
C LEU A 199 -4.44 -11.58 14.64
N PHE A 200 -3.28 -12.14 14.95
CA PHE A 200 -2.04 -11.83 14.25
C PHE A 200 -1.42 -13.11 13.70
N THR A 201 -0.80 -13.03 12.54
CA THR A 201 -0.06 -14.12 11.90
C THR A 201 1.17 -13.59 11.17
N GLY A 202 2.21 -14.42 11.06
CA GLY A 202 3.47 -14.04 10.44
C GLY A 202 4.48 -13.37 11.38
N ASN A 203 4.10 -13.06 12.62
CA ASN A 203 4.99 -12.52 13.64
C ASN A 203 5.75 -13.66 14.37
N GLU A 204 6.83 -14.15 13.74
CA GLU A 204 7.64 -15.25 14.29
C GLU A 204 8.62 -14.78 15.38
N ILE A 205 9.14 -13.55 15.23
CA ILE A 205 10.10 -12.92 16.15
C ILE A 205 9.37 -11.93 17.06
N THR A 206 8.55 -11.05 16.48
CA THR A 206 7.84 -9.99 17.21
C THR A 206 6.75 -10.57 18.08
N GLN A 207 6.76 -10.22 19.36
CA GLN A 207 5.80 -10.74 20.34
C GLN A 207 4.41 -10.12 20.12
N ASP A 208 3.35 -10.91 20.30
CA ASP A 208 1.94 -10.54 20.07
C ASP A 208 1.55 -9.21 20.75
N TYR A 209 1.99 -8.97 21.98
CA TYR A 209 1.67 -7.76 22.70
C TYR A 209 2.23 -6.49 22.02
N VAL A 210 3.31 -6.60 21.23
CA VAL A 210 3.89 -5.47 20.49
C VAL A 210 2.96 -5.04 19.36
N LEU A 211 2.35 -6.00 18.67
CA LEU A 211 1.36 -5.71 17.65
C LEU A 211 0.06 -5.21 18.30
N ARG A 212 -0.39 -5.88 19.34
CA ARG A 212 -1.67 -5.63 20.01
C ARG A 212 -1.76 -4.23 20.62
N ARG A 213 -0.67 -3.67 21.14
CA ARG A 213 -0.63 -2.31 21.70
C ARG A 213 -0.82 -1.20 20.64
N GLU A 214 -0.57 -1.52 19.37
CA GLU A 214 -0.76 -0.59 18.26
C GLU A 214 -2.21 -0.53 17.77
N MET A 215 -3.06 -1.47 18.17
CA MET A 215 -4.44 -1.53 17.71
C MET A 215 -5.29 -0.38 18.26
N ARG A 216 -6.16 0.15 17.37
CA ARG A 216 -7.17 1.15 17.71
C ARG A 216 -8.58 0.56 17.75
N GLN A 217 -8.81 -0.53 17.01
CA GLN A 217 -10.01 -1.34 17.16
C GLN A 217 -9.88 -2.19 18.41
N PHE A 218 -10.96 -2.30 19.21
CA PHE A 218 -11.00 -3.14 20.40
C PHE A 218 -11.90 -4.34 20.21
N GLU A 219 -11.51 -5.46 20.81
CA GLU A 219 -12.36 -6.65 20.89
C GLU A 219 -13.63 -6.36 21.71
N GLY A 220 -14.79 -6.81 21.22
CA GLY A 220 -16.09 -6.55 21.82
C GLY A 220 -16.69 -5.18 21.50
N ALA A 221 -16.00 -4.30 20.82
CA ALA A 221 -16.52 -3.02 20.34
C ALA A 221 -17.16 -3.15 18.96
N TRP A 222 -18.00 -2.15 18.59
CA TRP A 222 -18.45 -1.99 17.22
C TRP A 222 -17.25 -1.92 16.28
N THR A 223 -17.35 -2.58 15.13
CA THR A 223 -16.33 -2.51 14.09
C THR A 223 -16.24 -1.08 13.56
N SER A 224 -15.02 -0.63 13.30
CA SER A 224 -14.73 0.64 12.64
C SER A 224 -13.58 0.44 11.66
N ASP A 225 -13.84 0.67 10.39
CA ASP A 225 -12.86 0.51 9.32
C ASP A 225 -11.66 1.44 9.53
N ASP A 226 -11.91 2.69 9.96
CA ASP A 226 -10.84 3.64 10.29
C ASP A 226 -9.94 3.14 11.43
N ASN A 227 -10.53 2.52 12.48
CA ASN A 227 -9.75 1.99 13.59
C ASN A 227 -8.94 0.76 13.19
N ILE A 228 -9.49 -0.09 12.32
CA ILE A 228 -8.79 -1.25 11.76
C ILE A 228 -7.62 -0.79 10.89
N GLU A 229 -7.88 0.15 9.98
CA GLU A 229 -6.86 0.71 9.09
C GLU A 229 -5.78 1.50 9.87
N ALA A 230 -6.18 2.26 10.90
CA ALA A 230 -5.23 2.91 11.80
C ALA A 230 -4.30 1.90 12.47
N GLY A 231 -4.81 0.74 12.87
CA GLY A 231 -3.99 -0.36 13.39
C GLY A 231 -2.96 -0.85 12.37
N ARG A 232 -3.38 -1.06 11.11
CA ARG A 232 -2.49 -1.47 10.01
C ARG A 232 -1.36 -0.45 9.78
N ILE A 233 -1.72 0.82 9.65
CA ILE A 233 -0.76 1.91 9.44
C ILE A 233 0.23 2.03 10.60
N ARG A 234 -0.23 1.83 11.85
CA ARG A 234 0.64 1.88 13.02
C ARG A 234 1.63 0.72 13.06
N LEU A 235 1.22 -0.48 12.64
CA LEU A 235 2.13 -1.61 12.48
C LEU A 235 3.20 -1.33 11.41
N GLU A 236 2.83 -0.79 10.25
CA GLU A 236 3.79 -0.40 9.21
C GLU A 236 4.82 0.64 9.71
N ARG A 237 4.37 1.60 10.53
CA ARG A 237 5.25 2.63 11.09
C ARG A 237 6.28 2.10 12.08
N LEU A 238 6.10 0.90 12.64
CA LEU A 238 7.12 0.29 13.49
C LEU A 238 8.43 0.02 12.74
N GLY A 239 8.35 -0.20 11.40
CA GLY A 239 9.51 -0.57 10.59
C GLY A 239 10.05 -1.97 10.90
N PHE A 240 9.21 -2.87 11.44
CA PHE A 240 9.55 -4.26 11.73
C PHE A 240 9.03 -5.20 10.64
N PHE A 241 8.16 -4.69 9.77
CA PHE A 241 7.43 -5.45 8.78
C PHE A 241 7.63 -4.86 7.39
N LYS A 242 7.89 -5.71 6.43
CA LYS A 242 7.97 -5.38 5.01
C LYS A 242 6.58 -5.12 4.43
N GLU A 243 5.59 -5.86 4.89
CA GLU A 243 4.20 -5.78 4.46
C GLU A 243 3.28 -6.07 5.64
N VAL A 244 2.18 -5.34 5.71
CA VAL A 244 1.10 -5.55 6.69
C VAL A 244 -0.22 -5.56 5.94
N ALA A 245 -0.88 -6.73 5.90
CA ALA A 245 -2.22 -6.89 5.37
C ALA A 245 -3.23 -7.03 6.49
N VAL A 246 -4.47 -6.60 6.27
CA VAL A 246 -5.57 -6.77 7.20
C VAL A 246 -6.78 -7.34 6.48
N GLU A 247 -7.45 -8.28 7.10
CA GLU A 247 -8.65 -8.93 6.58
C GLU A 247 -9.71 -9.03 7.69
N THR A 248 -10.97 -8.77 7.32
CA THR A 248 -12.13 -8.95 8.19
C THR A 248 -12.83 -10.26 7.83
N ILE A 249 -12.95 -11.16 8.80
CA ILE A 249 -13.45 -12.52 8.59
C ILE A 249 -14.78 -12.68 9.33
N PRO A 250 -15.91 -12.94 8.62
CA PRO A 250 -17.17 -13.23 9.26
C PRO A 250 -17.09 -14.47 10.15
N VAL A 251 -17.67 -14.39 11.34
CA VAL A 251 -17.69 -15.52 12.26
C VAL A 251 -18.82 -16.48 11.88
N PRO A 252 -18.53 -17.76 11.58
CA PRO A 252 -19.57 -18.71 11.21
C PRO A 252 -20.67 -18.81 12.27
N SER A 253 -21.93 -18.86 11.83
CA SER A 253 -23.14 -18.98 12.66
C SER A 253 -23.47 -17.73 13.52
N THR A 254 -22.89 -16.59 13.19
CA THR A 254 -23.29 -15.28 13.74
C THR A 254 -23.48 -14.30 12.58
N ASP A 255 -24.45 -13.37 12.73
CA ASP A 255 -24.76 -12.38 11.71
C ASP A 255 -24.19 -10.99 12.07
N ASP A 256 -23.57 -10.88 13.27
CA ASP A 256 -23.15 -9.64 13.88
C ASP A 256 -21.70 -9.66 14.42
N GLN A 257 -20.92 -10.69 14.10
CA GLN A 257 -19.55 -10.80 14.59
C GLN A 257 -18.54 -11.01 13.46
N ILE A 258 -17.41 -10.34 13.62
CA ILE A 258 -16.24 -10.51 12.75
C ILE A 258 -14.98 -10.74 13.58
N ASP A 259 -14.03 -11.46 13.01
CA ASP A 259 -12.63 -11.47 13.46
C ASP A 259 -11.80 -10.57 12.53
N VAL A 260 -10.85 -9.85 13.09
CA VAL A 260 -9.90 -9.04 12.33
C VAL A 260 -8.57 -9.75 12.35
N LEU A 261 -8.04 -10.12 11.19
CA LEU A 261 -6.75 -10.79 11.02
C LEU A 261 -5.74 -9.83 10.41
N TYR A 262 -4.67 -9.54 11.17
CA TYR A 262 -3.50 -8.86 10.66
C TYR A 262 -2.43 -9.89 10.27
N SER A 263 -2.04 -9.88 9.01
CA SER A 263 -0.96 -10.72 8.48
C SER A 263 0.26 -9.84 8.23
N VAL A 264 1.38 -10.18 8.86
CA VAL A 264 2.62 -9.41 8.76
C VAL A 264 3.74 -10.25 8.11
N ASP A 265 4.60 -9.60 7.34
CA ASP A 265 5.84 -10.18 6.81
C ASP A 265 7.01 -9.48 7.49
N GLU A 266 7.71 -10.17 8.41
CA GLU A 266 8.78 -9.58 9.21
C GLU A 266 10.03 -9.32 8.38
N GLU A 267 10.67 -8.17 8.62
CA GLU A 267 11.96 -7.85 8.03
C GLU A 267 13.07 -7.70 9.10
N SER A 268 14.31 -7.67 8.62
CA SER A 268 15.46 -7.51 9.54
C SER A 268 15.50 -6.10 10.09
N THR A 269 15.39 -5.96 11.42
CA THR A 269 15.43 -4.70 12.17
C THR A 269 16.83 -4.33 12.67
N GLY A 270 17.79 -5.26 12.50
CA GLY A 270 19.17 -5.09 12.87
C GLY A 270 20.02 -4.38 11.81
N SER A 271 20.86 -3.46 12.22
CA SER A 271 21.82 -2.79 11.35
C SER A 271 23.21 -2.78 11.97
N ILE A 272 24.22 -3.03 11.12
CA ILE A 272 25.65 -2.93 11.48
C ILE A 272 26.28 -1.96 10.53
N GLY A 273 26.92 -0.93 11.08
CA GLY A 273 27.63 0.10 10.30
C GLY A 273 29.08 0.23 10.74
N GLY A 274 29.95 0.53 9.76
CA GLY A 274 31.32 0.89 10.03
C GLY A 274 31.68 2.12 9.19
N ASN A 275 32.45 3.05 9.75
CA ASN A 275 32.95 4.19 9.04
C ASN A 275 34.47 4.36 9.27
N VAL A 276 35.15 4.76 8.21
CA VAL A 276 36.58 5.11 8.20
C VAL A 276 36.70 6.52 7.62
N GLY A 277 37.29 7.41 8.36
CA GLY A 277 37.55 8.78 7.93
C GLY A 277 38.98 9.17 8.16
N TYR A 278 39.48 10.16 7.41
CA TYR A 278 40.77 10.81 7.64
C TYR A 278 40.58 12.32 7.66
N SER A 279 41.09 12.96 8.70
CA SER A 279 41.05 14.43 8.88
C SER A 279 42.38 14.96 9.32
N ASP A 280 42.49 16.26 9.59
CA ASP A 280 43.68 16.87 10.19
C ASP A 280 44.05 16.25 11.55
N PHE A 281 43.08 15.57 12.18
CA PHE A 281 43.25 14.83 13.42
C PHE A 281 43.54 13.34 13.21
N GLY A 282 43.97 12.95 12.00
CA GLY A 282 44.36 11.59 11.65
C GLY A 282 43.20 10.65 11.28
N LEU A 283 43.46 9.36 11.40
CA LEU A 283 42.50 8.29 11.09
C LEU A 283 41.40 8.23 12.14
N GLN A 284 40.16 8.17 11.67
CA GLN A 284 38.96 7.98 12.48
C GLN A 284 38.29 6.65 12.09
N LEU A 285 37.94 5.85 13.10
CA LEU A 285 37.26 4.60 12.94
C LEU A 285 35.97 4.65 13.77
N GLY A 286 34.84 4.26 13.19
CA GLY A 286 33.61 4.10 13.92
C GLY A 286 32.97 2.76 13.60
N PHE A 287 32.29 2.20 14.59
CA PHE A 287 31.49 1.01 14.50
C PHE A 287 30.20 1.25 15.25
N ASN A 288 29.08 0.91 14.64
CA ASN A 288 27.76 0.95 15.28
C ASN A 288 26.96 -0.31 14.98
N LEU A 289 26.27 -0.79 15.99
CA LEU A 289 25.27 -1.87 15.90
C LEU A 289 23.99 -1.32 16.49
N GLN A 290 22.88 -1.51 15.80
CA GLN A 290 21.55 -1.15 16.27
C GLN A 290 20.57 -2.29 15.96
N GLU A 291 19.72 -2.59 16.92
CA GLU A 291 18.60 -3.50 16.79
C GLU A 291 17.34 -2.80 17.29
N GLN A 292 16.34 -2.61 16.40
CA GLN A 292 15.13 -1.86 16.75
C GLN A 292 14.05 -2.71 17.39
N ASN A 293 14.09 -4.02 17.17
CA ASN A 293 13.13 -4.96 17.75
C ASN A 293 13.87 -6.01 18.57
N PHE A 294 14.63 -5.55 19.57
CA PHE A 294 15.49 -6.43 20.36
C PHE A 294 14.68 -7.54 21.05
N MET A 295 15.00 -8.79 20.71
CA MET A 295 14.28 -9.99 21.17
C MET A 295 12.77 -9.99 20.90
N GLY A 296 12.31 -9.29 19.86
CA GLY A 296 10.90 -9.22 19.50
C GLY A 296 10.04 -8.37 20.45
N THR A 297 10.65 -7.57 21.33
CA THR A 297 9.94 -6.78 22.34
C THR A 297 9.57 -5.37 21.89
N GLY A 298 10.00 -4.98 20.69
CA GLY A 298 9.85 -3.62 20.16
C GLY A 298 10.80 -2.61 20.83
N ASN A 299 11.76 -3.09 21.64
CA ASN A 299 12.77 -2.25 22.27
C ASN A 299 13.96 -2.04 21.34
N THR A 300 14.58 -0.86 21.42
CA THR A 300 15.77 -0.56 20.63
C THR A 300 17.03 -0.70 21.47
N LEU A 301 18.00 -1.45 20.95
CA LEU A 301 19.34 -1.57 21.51
C LEU A 301 20.35 -0.96 20.53
N SER A 302 21.25 -0.12 21.03
CA SER A 302 22.32 0.44 20.20
C SER A 302 23.66 0.37 20.91
N LEU A 303 24.70 -0.01 20.16
CA LEU A 303 26.08 -0.04 20.59
C LEU A 303 26.91 0.79 19.60
N GLY A 304 27.81 1.63 20.10
CA GLY A 304 28.68 2.41 19.26
C GLY A 304 30.09 2.48 19.84
N ILE A 305 31.07 2.41 18.94
CA ILE A 305 32.48 2.59 19.25
C ILE A 305 33.04 3.59 18.25
N ASN A 306 33.65 4.65 18.74
CA ASN A 306 34.33 5.64 17.89
C ASN A 306 35.74 5.84 18.43
N LYS A 307 36.70 5.73 17.54
CA LYS A 307 38.12 5.89 17.88
C LYS A 307 38.79 6.80 16.86
N ASN A 308 39.55 7.74 17.35
CA ASN A 308 40.51 8.49 16.59
C ASN A 308 41.87 8.50 17.35
N ILE A 309 42.85 9.25 16.85
CA ILE A 309 44.23 9.25 17.41
C ILE A 309 44.24 9.64 18.90
N TYR A 310 43.37 10.56 19.32
CA TYR A 310 43.39 11.14 20.67
C TYR A 310 42.14 10.80 21.50
N SER A 311 41.13 10.17 20.94
CA SER A 311 39.88 9.89 21.67
C SER A 311 39.30 8.52 21.32
N GLU A 312 38.91 7.81 22.35
CA GLU A 312 38.05 6.60 22.27
C GLU A 312 36.72 6.87 22.98
N MET A 313 35.63 6.51 22.32
CA MET A 313 34.30 6.64 22.87
C MET A 313 33.52 5.36 22.66
N TYR A 314 32.93 4.88 23.75
CA TYR A 314 32.00 3.75 23.79
C TYR A 314 30.67 4.27 24.24
N ASN A 315 29.61 3.91 23.53
CA ASN A 315 28.24 4.24 23.91
C ASN A 315 27.36 3.00 23.85
N PHE A 316 26.47 2.89 24.81
CA PHE A 316 25.41 1.92 24.90
C PHE A 316 24.11 2.67 25.09
N SER A 317 23.07 2.33 24.32
CA SER A 317 21.73 2.88 24.46
C SER A 317 20.70 1.78 24.40
N PHE A 318 19.75 1.82 25.31
CA PHE A 318 18.57 0.96 25.33
C PHE A 318 17.34 1.83 25.48
N MET A 319 16.32 1.61 24.66
CA MET A 319 15.07 2.35 24.69
C MET A 319 13.88 1.39 24.67
N ASP A 320 12.99 1.55 25.64
CA ASP A 320 11.67 0.94 25.68
C ASP A 320 10.64 2.00 25.28
N PRO A 321 9.99 1.90 24.08
CA PRO A 321 9.02 2.89 23.62
C PRO A 321 7.69 2.81 24.36
N TYR A 322 7.42 1.74 25.09
CA TYR A 322 6.17 1.49 25.83
C TYR A 322 6.46 0.98 27.26
N ALA A 323 7.27 1.71 28.02
CA ALA A 323 7.52 1.42 29.43
C ALA A 323 6.23 1.51 30.29
N THR A 324 5.22 2.22 29.79
CA THR A 324 3.86 2.23 30.34
C THR A 324 2.83 1.98 29.24
N VAL A 325 1.62 1.58 29.62
CA VAL A 325 0.49 1.33 28.70
C VAL A 325 0.07 2.59 27.92
N ASP A 326 0.36 3.77 28.47
CA ASP A 326 0.05 5.07 27.83
C ASP A 326 1.14 5.50 26.82
N GLY A 327 2.10 4.63 26.49
CA GLY A 327 3.13 4.91 25.51
C GLY A 327 4.24 5.85 25.99
N VAL A 328 4.46 5.96 27.31
CA VAL A 328 5.65 6.66 27.83
C VAL A 328 6.88 5.85 27.49
N SER A 329 7.82 6.42 26.77
CA SER A 329 9.09 5.78 26.47
C SER A 329 10.15 6.08 27.51
N VAL A 330 11.00 5.10 27.80
CA VAL A 330 12.14 5.23 28.72
C VAL A 330 13.41 4.79 28.00
N GLY A 331 14.39 5.69 27.96
CA GLY A 331 15.71 5.43 27.37
C GLY A 331 16.80 5.47 28.45
N TYR A 332 17.77 4.56 28.31
CA TYR A 332 18.98 4.50 29.12
C TYR A 332 20.19 4.66 28.24
N ASN A 333 21.09 5.60 28.57
CA ASN A 333 22.31 5.84 27.83
C ASN A 333 23.50 5.70 28.79
N LEU A 334 24.48 4.89 28.40
CA LEU A 334 25.78 4.77 29.05
C LEU A 334 26.85 5.18 28.08
N TYR A 335 27.78 6.02 28.51
CA TYR A 335 28.94 6.31 27.70
C TYR A 335 30.22 6.32 28.52
N PHE A 336 31.29 5.95 27.87
CA PHE A 336 32.67 6.13 28.35
C PHE A 336 33.49 6.80 27.26
N ARG A 337 34.22 7.83 27.60
CA ARG A 337 35.12 8.55 26.69
C ARG A 337 36.44 8.77 27.37
N GLU A 338 37.48 8.38 26.67
CA GLU A 338 38.88 8.72 26.98
C GLU A 338 39.39 9.70 25.92
N THR A 339 40.08 10.76 26.36
CA THR A 339 40.67 11.75 25.46
C THR A 339 42.09 12.08 25.95
N ASP A 340 43.10 11.75 25.15
CA ASP A 340 44.50 12.05 25.40
C ASP A 340 44.95 13.26 24.53
N TYR A 341 45.08 14.42 25.16
CA TYR A 341 45.51 15.63 24.50
C TYR A 341 47.03 15.67 24.26
N GLY A 342 47.79 14.78 24.93
CA GLY A 342 49.25 14.66 24.79
C GLY A 342 49.67 14.12 23.44
N GLU A 343 48.90 13.19 22.89
CA GLU A 343 49.10 12.58 21.56
C GLU A 343 49.15 13.67 20.44
N TYR A 344 48.47 14.80 20.67
CA TYR A 344 48.34 15.90 19.68
C TYR A 344 49.23 17.12 19.99
N ASN A 345 50.10 17.04 21.01
CA ASN A 345 50.90 18.17 21.48
C ASN A 345 50.11 19.44 21.83
N VAL A 346 48.83 19.29 22.17
CA VAL A 346 47.97 20.41 22.58
C VAL A 346 48.13 20.72 24.04
N ALA A 347 48.16 19.66 24.89
CA ALA A 347 48.36 19.77 26.33
C ALA A 347 48.65 18.38 26.93
N ASN A 348 49.55 18.31 27.92
CA ASN A 348 49.97 17.03 28.52
C ASN A 348 48.94 16.59 29.62
N TYR A 349 47.71 16.23 29.24
CA TYR A 349 46.77 15.66 30.15
C TYR A 349 45.83 14.68 29.43
N LEU A 350 45.36 13.69 30.17
CA LEU A 350 44.40 12.69 29.78
C LEU A 350 43.11 12.97 30.54
N THR A 351 41.99 12.90 29.84
CA THR A 351 40.66 13.07 30.44
C THR A 351 39.83 11.82 30.22
N ASN A 352 39.32 11.22 31.30
CA ASN A 352 38.37 10.15 31.26
C ASN A 352 37.01 10.66 31.72
N SER A 353 35.98 10.44 30.96
CA SER A 353 34.61 10.78 31.30
C SER A 353 33.67 9.58 31.12
N ALA A 354 32.82 9.36 32.09
CA ALA A 354 31.77 8.37 32.05
C ALA A 354 30.45 9.02 32.47
N GLY A 355 29.37 8.62 31.82
CA GLY A 355 28.07 9.16 32.16
C GLY A 355 26.95 8.14 31.98
N LEU A 356 25.91 8.32 32.80
CA LEU A 356 24.63 7.63 32.71
C LEU A 356 23.56 8.68 32.48
N GLY A 357 22.75 8.47 31.44
CA GLY A 357 21.58 9.30 31.14
C GLY A 357 20.31 8.46 31.20
N VAL A 358 19.23 9.05 31.70
CA VAL A 358 17.89 8.49 31.62
C VAL A 358 17.02 9.52 30.90
N GLN A 359 16.30 9.07 29.88
CA GLN A 359 15.41 9.88 29.08
C GLN A 359 13.98 9.39 29.21
N TYR A 360 13.04 10.30 29.37
CA TYR A 360 11.60 10.02 29.32
C TYR A 360 10.99 10.83 28.20
N SER A 361 10.12 10.17 27.40
CA SER A 361 9.34 10.85 26.36
C SER A 361 7.87 10.45 26.50
N TYR A 362 6.97 11.39 26.27
CA TYR A 362 5.53 11.18 26.31
C TYR A 362 4.93 11.57 24.96
N PRO A 363 4.09 10.71 24.34
CA PRO A 363 3.43 11.05 23.09
C PRO A 363 2.39 12.16 23.33
N ILE A 364 2.48 13.25 22.55
CA ILE A 364 1.54 14.38 22.65
C ILE A 364 0.36 14.18 21.70
N SER A 365 0.56 13.42 20.64
CA SER A 365 -0.45 13.11 19.62
C SER A 365 -0.29 11.66 19.14
N ASP A 366 -1.40 11.07 18.73
CA ASP A 366 -1.45 9.72 18.11
C ASP A 366 -1.11 9.72 16.61
N THR A 367 -0.81 10.89 16.03
CA THR A 367 -0.52 11.08 14.61
C THR A 367 0.97 11.06 14.31
#